data_682c2b1ddc4d332b6890f4de64c2ad01
#
_entry.id   682c2b1ddc4d332b6890f4de64c2ad01
#
_cell.length_a   1.000
_cell.length_b   1.000
_cell.length_c   1.000
_cell.angle_alpha   90.00
_cell.angle_beta   90.00
_cell.angle_gamma   90.00
#
_symmetry.space_group_name_H-M   'P 1'
#
loop_
_entity.id
_entity.type
_entity.pdbx_description
1 polymer ?
#
loop_
_entity_poly.entity_id
_entity_poly.type
_entity_poly.pdbx_seq_one_letter_code
_entity_poly.pdbx_strand_id
1 'polypeptide(L)'
;PKKFNYARPRILLIGTAHNKNILRTIEAVAGINCSVVIIGAISKKVRCALAEHEIRFENHVDISPAEVREQYRLADIVCFASLYEGFGMPILEAQATGRPVITSQAASMPEVAGNGACLVNPRDVHSIHEGIVRVIEDDTFRESLIEKGLQNTKRFDPTSIAMQYLELYRTVTQTSKHGGANA
;
A
#
# COMPACT_ATOMS: atom_id res chain seq x y z
N PRO A 1 15.46 -1.68 -12.37
CA PRO A 1 14.91 -1.16 -11.13
C PRO A 1 15.26 0.32 -10.97
N LYS A 2 14.32 1.15 -10.46
CA LYS A 2 14.62 2.56 -10.16
C LYS A 2 15.59 2.62 -8.98
N LYS A 3 16.66 3.43 -9.08
CA LYS A 3 17.54 3.72 -7.95
C LYS A 3 16.80 4.57 -6.93
N PHE A 4 16.92 4.24 -5.63
CA PHE A 4 16.31 4.99 -4.54
C PHE A 4 16.91 6.39 -4.43
N ASN A 5 16.07 7.39 -4.25
CA ASN A 5 16.51 8.78 -4.10
C ASN A 5 16.67 9.15 -2.62
N TYR A 6 17.86 8.94 -2.08
CA TYR A 6 18.16 9.25 -0.67
C TYR A 6 18.06 10.74 -0.33
N ALA A 7 18.37 11.61 -1.28
CA ALA A 7 18.36 13.04 -1.03
C ALA A 7 16.94 13.59 -0.84
N ARG A 8 15.98 13.02 -1.59
CA ARG A 8 14.57 13.43 -1.52
C ARG A 8 13.68 12.30 -2.03
N PRO A 9 13.37 11.33 -1.19
CA PRO A 9 12.50 10.22 -1.60
C PRO A 9 11.11 10.71 -2.00
N ARG A 10 10.56 10.08 -3.05
CA ARG A 10 9.22 10.35 -3.57
C ARG A 10 8.25 9.37 -2.93
N ILE A 11 7.37 9.88 -2.05
CA ILE A 11 6.40 9.09 -1.30
C ILE A 11 5.04 9.20 -1.99
N LEU A 12 4.52 8.05 -2.45
CA LEU A 12 3.23 7.95 -3.13
C LEU A 12 2.11 7.63 -2.14
N LEU A 13 1.05 8.44 -2.17
CA LEU A 13 -0.20 8.24 -1.44
C LEU A 13 -1.34 8.05 -2.43
N ILE A 14 -2.20 7.04 -2.21
CA ILE A 14 -3.25 6.65 -3.16
C ILE A 14 -4.62 6.70 -2.51
N GLY A 15 -5.49 7.49 -3.14
CA GLY A 15 -6.83 7.78 -2.68
C GLY A 15 -6.86 8.85 -1.60
N THR A 16 -7.99 9.56 -1.53
CA THR A 16 -8.18 10.72 -0.64
C THR A 16 -9.43 10.62 0.22
N ALA A 17 -10.14 9.49 0.18
CA ALA A 17 -11.26 9.22 1.06
C ALA A 17 -10.81 9.22 2.54
N HIS A 18 -11.75 9.42 3.45
CA HIS A 18 -11.45 9.56 4.89
C HIS A 18 -10.62 8.38 5.45
N ASN A 19 -10.94 7.16 5.04
CA ASN A 19 -10.22 5.97 5.48
C ASN A 19 -8.76 5.92 5.01
N LYS A 20 -8.37 6.68 3.96
CA LYS A 20 -6.99 6.75 3.44
C LYS A 20 -6.03 7.50 4.36
N ASN A 21 -6.55 8.16 5.40
CA ASN A 21 -5.76 8.72 6.49
C ASN A 21 -4.70 9.76 6.07
N ILE A 22 -4.98 10.50 4.98
CA ILE A 22 -4.01 11.41 4.34
C ILE A 22 -3.49 12.46 5.31
N LEU A 23 -4.34 13.04 6.17
CA LEU A 23 -3.92 14.09 7.08
C LEU A 23 -2.86 13.63 8.08
N ARG A 24 -3.03 12.43 8.70
CA ARG A 24 -2.00 11.90 9.59
C ARG A 24 -0.72 11.52 8.84
N THR A 25 -0.84 11.06 7.60
CA THR A 25 0.35 10.76 6.79
C THR A 25 1.10 12.05 6.43
N ILE A 26 0.40 13.15 6.13
CA ILE A 26 1.01 14.47 5.91
C ILE A 26 1.75 14.94 7.17
N GLU A 27 1.11 14.86 8.33
CA GLU A 27 1.73 15.19 9.63
C GLU A 27 2.97 14.30 9.90
N ALA A 28 2.89 13.02 9.57
CA ALA A 28 4.00 12.07 9.75
C ALA A 28 5.21 12.34 8.85
N VAL A 29 5.03 12.93 7.65
CA VAL A 29 6.15 13.29 6.78
C VAL A 29 6.70 14.68 7.07
N ALA A 30 6.09 15.45 7.97
CA ALA A 30 6.60 16.76 8.37
C ALA A 30 8.04 16.67 8.89
N GLY A 31 8.90 17.57 8.43
CA GLY A 31 10.33 17.58 8.79
C GLY A 31 11.19 16.57 8.00
N ILE A 32 10.62 15.64 7.24
CA ILE A 32 11.37 14.74 6.36
C ILE A 32 11.63 15.45 5.02
N ASN A 33 12.88 15.48 4.56
CA ASN A 33 13.21 16.01 3.23
C ASN A 33 12.74 15.07 2.12
N CYS A 34 11.44 15.05 1.85
CA CYS A 34 10.81 14.22 0.83
C CYS A 34 9.95 15.02 -0.15
N SER A 35 9.41 14.37 -1.16
CA SER A 35 8.31 14.87 -1.98
C SER A 35 7.13 13.92 -1.89
N VAL A 36 5.92 14.46 -1.74
CA VAL A 36 4.69 13.67 -1.62
C VAL A 36 3.94 13.72 -2.95
N VAL A 37 3.48 12.58 -3.41
CA VAL A 37 2.60 12.46 -4.59
C VAL A 37 1.28 11.92 -4.15
N ILE A 38 0.19 12.60 -4.46
CA ILE A 38 -1.15 12.21 -4.06
C ILE A 38 -1.99 11.93 -5.31
N ILE A 39 -2.52 10.71 -5.41
CA ILE A 39 -3.50 10.34 -6.44
C ILE A 39 -4.90 10.45 -5.85
N GLY A 40 -5.71 11.33 -6.43
CA GLY A 40 -7.09 11.62 -6.04
C GLY A 40 -7.32 13.08 -5.71
N ALA A 41 -8.57 13.50 -5.67
CA ALA A 41 -8.95 14.88 -5.38
C ALA A 41 -8.69 15.23 -3.91
N ILE A 42 -7.83 16.22 -3.65
CA ILE A 42 -7.52 16.66 -2.28
C ILE A 42 -8.48 17.77 -1.82
N SER A 43 -8.93 17.66 -0.57
CA SER A 43 -9.77 18.67 0.07
C SER A 43 -8.97 19.94 0.43
N LYS A 44 -9.69 21.04 0.71
CA LYS A 44 -9.07 22.27 1.23
C LYS A 44 -8.27 22.00 2.51
N LYS A 45 -8.77 21.14 3.40
CA LYS A 45 -8.09 20.78 4.66
C LYS A 45 -6.73 20.09 4.38
N VAL A 46 -6.69 19.16 3.42
CA VAL A 46 -5.44 18.49 3.01
C VAL A 46 -4.46 19.51 2.42
N ARG A 47 -4.93 20.42 1.58
CA ARG A 47 -4.09 21.46 0.99
C ARG A 47 -3.52 22.43 2.03
N CYS A 48 -4.32 22.81 3.03
CA CYS A 48 -3.86 23.64 4.15
C CYS A 48 -2.77 22.91 4.97
N ALA A 49 -2.97 21.63 5.30
CA ALA A 49 -1.98 20.85 6.04
C ALA A 49 -0.64 20.71 5.28
N LEU A 50 -0.69 20.48 3.96
CA LEU A 50 0.51 20.42 3.12
C LEU A 50 1.28 21.76 3.14
N ALA A 51 0.56 22.89 3.13
CA ALA A 51 1.16 24.23 3.18
C ALA A 51 1.72 24.52 4.58
N GLU A 52 0.98 24.21 5.65
CA GLU A 52 1.39 24.41 7.05
C GLU A 52 2.69 23.68 7.39
N HIS A 53 2.86 22.47 6.89
CA HIS A 53 4.07 21.66 7.08
C HIS A 53 5.14 21.87 5.99
N GLU A 54 4.94 22.84 5.08
CA GLU A 54 5.87 23.18 3.99
C GLU A 54 6.24 21.97 3.10
N ILE A 55 5.31 21.02 2.93
CA ILE A 55 5.54 19.79 2.20
C ILE A 55 5.47 20.05 0.69
N ARG A 56 6.52 19.66 -0.02
CA ARG A 56 6.51 19.63 -1.49
C ARG A 56 5.64 18.50 -1.98
N PHE A 57 4.66 18.79 -2.82
CA PHE A 57 3.74 17.78 -3.32
C PHE A 57 3.36 17.96 -4.78
N GLU A 58 2.93 16.85 -5.37
CA GLU A 58 2.23 16.78 -6.66
C GLU A 58 0.87 16.14 -6.41
N ASN A 59 -0.16 16.60 -7.11
CA ASN A 59 -1.50 16.03 -7.00
C ASN A 59 -2.03 15.67 -8.39
N HIS A 60 -2.38 14.41 -8.55
CA HIS A 60 -2.93 13.85 -9.79
C HIS A 60 -4.39 13.47 -9.57
N VAL A 61 -5.28 13.99 -10.42
CA VAL A 61 -6.72 13.74 -10.35
C VAL A 61 -7.17 13.22 -11.71
N ASP A 62 -8.05 12.23 -11.71
CA ASP A 62 -8.64 11.64 -12.91
C ASP A 62 -7.63 11.16 -13.97
N ILE A 63 -6.50 10.63 -13.49
CA ILE A 63 -5.45 10.07 -14.35
C ILE A 63 -5.79 8.63 -14.79
N SER A 64 -5.30 8.26 -15.96
CA SER A 64 -5.50 6.93 -16.55
C SER A 64 -4.80 5.83 -15.74
N PRO A 65 -5.19 4.56 -15.89
CA PRO A 65 -4.48 3.43 -15.28
C PRO A 65 -3.01 3.33 -15.68
N ALA A 66 -2.64 3.80 -16.87
CA ALA A 66 -1.25 3.84 -17.32
C ALA A 66 -0.44 4.88 -16.53
N GLU A 67 -1.01 6.06 -16.30
CA GLU A 67 -0.40 7.11 -15.49
C GLU A 67 -0.30 6.70 -14.02
N VAL A 68 -1.31 6.01 -13.46
CA VAL A 68 -1.23 5.43 -12.11
C VAL A 68 -0.05 4.48 -12.00
N ARG A 69 0.11 3.54 -12.95
CA ARG A 69 1.27 2.62 -12.96
C ARG A 69 2.60 3.37 -13.03
N GLU A 70 2.64 4.47 -13.80
CA GLU A 70 3.85 5.28 -13.87
C GLU A 70 4.17 5.96 -12.54
N GLN A 71 3.15 6.44 -11.79
CA GLN A 71 3.39 6.99 -10.45
C GLN A 71 3.98 5.95 -9.50
N TYR A 72 3.54 4.68 -9.54
CA TYR A 72 4.19 3.61 -8.78
C TYR A 72 5.66 3.41 -9.21
N ARG A 73 5.95 3.42 -10.50
CA ARG A 73 7.33 3.25 -11.02
C ARG A 73 8.24 4.41 -10.60
N LEU A 74 7.71 5.63 -10.54
CA LEU A 74 8.44 6.83 -10.14
C LEU A 74 8.57 6.98 -8.63
N ALA A 75 7.73 6.32 -7.83
CA ALA A 75 7.81 6.36 -6.38
C ALA A 75 9.11 5.73 -5.85
N ASP A 76 9.60 6.21 -4.73
CA ASP A 76 10.63 5.56 -3.93
C ASP A 76 10.01 4.73 -2.81
N ILE A 77 8.88 5.20 -2.27
CA ILE A 77 8.10 4.56 -1.19
C ILE A 77 6.62 4.69 -1.54
N VAL A 78 5.83 3.66 -1.24
CA VAL A 78 4.37 3.75 -1.21
C VAL A 78 3.92 3.72 0.24
N CYS A 79 3.26 4.79 0.70
CA CYS A 79 2.68 4.86 2.04
C CYS A 79 1.16 4.76 1.94
N PHE A 80 0.61 3.66 2.46
CA PHE A 80 -0.79 3.33 2.45
C PHE A 80 -1.27 3.03 3.87
N ALA A 81 -1.16 4.04 4.77
CA ALA A 81 -1.49 3.95 6.19
C ALA A 81 -3.00 4.14 6.45
N SER A 82 -3.84 3.45 5.70
CA SER A 82 -5.31 3.51 5.81
C SER A 82 -5.81 3.08 7.18
N LEU A 83 -6.92 3.67 7.63
CA LEU A 83 -7.59 3.28 8.88
C LEU A 83 -8.25 1.91 8.76
N TYR A 84 -8.81 1.61 7.60
CA TYR A 84 -9.39 0.31 7.23
C TYR A 84 -9.48 0.17 5.72
N GLU A 85 -9.42 -1.06 5.23
CA GLU A 85 -9.65 -1.45 3.85
C GLU A 85 -10.36 -2.82 3.81
N GLY A 86 -11.16 -3.05 2.77
CA GLY A 86 -11.73 -4.38 2.52
C GLY A 86 -10.67 -5.36 1.99
N PHE A 87 -9.69 -4.87 1.24
CA PHE A 87 -8.58 -5.66 0.70
C PHE A 87 -7.24 -4.91 0.78
N GLY A 88 -7.06 -3.84 0.01
CA GLY A 88 -5.80 -3.07 -0.03
C GLY A 88 -4.99 -3.30 -1.31
N MET A 89 -5.64 -3.27 -2.48
CA MET A 89 -4.97 -3.40 -3.78
C MET A 89 -3.69 -2.57 -3.94
N PRO A 90 -3.62 -1.29 -3.45
CA PRO A 90 -2.41 -0.50 -3.55
C PRO A 90 -1.17 -1.14 -2.94
N ILE A 91 -1.32 -2.02 -1.95
CA ILE A 91 -0.21 -2.77 -1.37
C ILE A 91 0.40 -3.71 -2.41
N LEU A 92 -0.43 -4.51 -3.08
CA LEU A 92 0.02 -5.46 -4.10
C LEU A 92 0.56 -4.75 -5.34
N GLU A 93 -0.05 -3.65 -5.76
CA GLU A 93 0.41 -2.82 -6.88
C GLU A 93 1.81 -2.27 -6.62
N ALA A 94 2.07 -1.79 -5.40
CA ALA A 94 3.39 -1.33 -4.97
C ALA A 94 4.40 -2.47 -4.92
N GLN A 95 4.05 -3.60 -4.31
CA GLN A 95 4.90 -4.79 -4.24
C GLN A 95 5.25 -5.33 -5.63
N ALA A 96 4.27 -5.41 -6.53
CA ALA A 96 4.47 -5.87 -7.91
C ALA A 96 5.39 -4.94 -8.73
N THR A 97 5.43 -3.66 -8.38
CA THR A 97 6.35 -2.69 -9.00
C THR A 97 7.71 -2.59 -8.31
N GLY A 98 7.95 -3.43 -7.30
CA GLY A 98 9.20 -3.45 -6.53
C GLY A 98 9.39 -2.18 -5.70
N ARG A 99 8.31 -1.62 -5.16
CA ARG A 99 8.38 -0.49 -4.23
C ARG A 99 8.23 -0.97 -2.80
N PRO A 100 9.04 -0.46 -1.86
CA PRO A 100 8.84 -0.70 -0.44
C PRO A 100 7.50 -0.09 -0.02
N VAL A 101 6.76 -0.84 0.78
CA VAL A 101 5.42 -0.48 1.23
C VAL A 101 5.43 -0.20 2.72
N ILE A 102 4.81 0.91 3.11
CA ILE A 102 4.42 1.20 4.49
C ILE A 102 2.90 1.10 4.52
N THR A 103 2.36 0.25 5.39
CA THR A 103 0.90 0.07 5.50
C THR A 103 0.47 -0.16 6.94
N SER A 104 -0.83 -0.13 7.17
CA SER A 104 -1.40 -0.26 8.52
C SER A 104 -1.34 -1.69 9.05
N GLN A 105 -1.19 -1.82 10.36
CA GLN A 105 -1.39 -3.08 11.10
C GLN A 105 -2.89 -3.37 11.36
N ALA A 106 -3.81 -2.81 10.56
CA ALA A 106 -5.25 -2.87 10.78
C ALA A 106 -5.98 -3.55 9.61
N ALA A 107 -7.14 -4.14 9.90
CA ALA A 107 -8.04 -4.78 8.95
C ALA A 107 -7.32 -5.83 8.05
N SER A 108 -7.58 -5.83 6.74
CA SER A 108 -6.98 -6.77 5.77
C SER A 108 -5.52 -6.51 5.45
N MET A 109 -4.99 -5.34 5.77
CA MET A 109 -3.68 -4.89 5.28
C MET A 109 -2.50 -5.76 5.71
N PRO A 110 -2.40 -6.26 6.97
CA PRO A 110 -1.32 -7.18 7.34
C PRO A 110 -1.36 -8.51 6.56
N GLU A 111 -2.55 -9.05 6.34
CA GLU A 111 -2.75 -10.30 5.59
C GLU A 111 -2.36 -10.13 4.12
N VAL A 112 -2.82 -9.04 3.50
CA VAL A 112 -2.52 -8.73 2.09
C VAL A 112 -1.04 -8.40 1.89
N ALA A 113 -0.44 -7.66 2.81
CA ALA A 113 0.97 -7.28 2.74
C ALA A 113 1.93 -8.45 2.96
N GLY A 114 1.52 -9.46 3.72
CA GLY A 114 2.40 -10.51 4.18
C GLY A 114 3.61 -9.93 4.93
N ASN A 115 4.79 -10.47 4.66
CA ASN A 115 6.04 -9.96 5.24
C ASN A 115 6.70 -8.85 4.37
N GLY A 116 6.03 -8.39 3.32
CA GLY A 116 6.56 -7.46 2.32
C GLY A 116 6.20 -5.99 2.57
N ALA A 117 5.84 -5.60 3.80
CA ALA A 117 5.57 -4.22 4.14
C ALA A 117 6.04 -3.86 5.56
N CYS A 118 6.34 -2.58 5.78
CA CYS A 118 6.50 -2.00 7.09
C CYS A 118 5.11 -1.71 7.66
N LEU A 119 4.73 -2.41 8.74
CA LEU A 119 3.45 -2.24 9.41
C LEU A 119 3.52 -1.12 10.45
N VAL A 120 2.57 -0.20 10.41
CA VAL A 120 2.47 0.94 11.33
C VAL A 120 1.09 1.04 11.98
N ASN A 121 1.01 1.69 13.12
CA ASN A 121 -0.28 2.05 13.71
C ASN A 121 -0.86 3.27 12.96
N PRO A 122 -1.97 3.12 12.21
CA PRO A 122 -2.51 4.22 11.41
C PRO A 122 -3.13 5.35 12.26
N ARG A 123 -3.33 5.14 13.54
CA ARG A 123 -3.88 6.15 14.48
C ARG A 123 -2.80 6.95 15.19
N ASP A 124 -1.54 6.57 15.03
CA ASP A 124 -0.37 7.16 15.66
C ASP A 124 0.55 7.78 14.58
N VAL A 125 0.63 9.10 14.59
CA VAL A 125 1.49 9.87 13.66
C VAL A 125 2.96 9.49 13.83
N HIS A 126 3.41 9.28 15.07
CA HIS A 126 4.79 8.90 15.36
C HIS A 126 5.14 7.53 14.80
N SER A 127 4.24 6.55 14.95
CA SER A 127 4.42 5.23 14.35
C SER A 127 4.53 5.28 12.81
N ILE A 128 3.73 6.13 12.15
CA ILE A 128 3.82 6.33 10.69
C ILE A 128 5.15 7.00 10.34
N HIS A 129 5.55 8.03 11.09
CA HIS A 129 6.82 8.75 10.90
C HIS A 129 8.02 7.79 11.02
N GLU A 130 8.11 7.03 12.11
CA GLU A 130 9.18 6.05 12.33
C GLU A 130 9.25 4.99 11.22
N GLY A 131 8.08 4.50 10.76
CA GLY A 131 8.03 3.58 9.64
C GLY A 131 8.61 4.18 8.35
N ILE A 132 8.31 5.46 8.06
CA ILE A 132 8.84 6.17 6.90
C ILE A 132 10.35 6.38 7.03
N VAL A 133 10.82 6.89 8.18
CA VAL A 133 12.24 7.12 8.45
C VAL A 133 13.03 5.82 8.35
N ARG A 134 12.54 4.74 8.94
CA ARG A 134 13.19 3.43 8.86
C ARG A 134 13.34 2.93 7.43
N VAL A 135 12.32 3.07 6.59
CA VAL A 135 12.40 2.67 5.17
C VAL A 135 13.38 3.54 4.40
N ILE A 136 13.54 4.82 4.78
CA ILE A 136 14.51 5.73 4.15
C ILE A 136 15.95 5.40 4.57
N GLU A 137 16.20 5.17 5.85
CA GLU A 137 17.53 5.10 6.42
C GLU A 137 18.14 3.69 6.47
N ASP A 138 17.30 2.65 6.54
CA ASP A 138 17.74 1.25 6.63
C ASP A 138 17.62 0.55 5.26
N ASP A 139 18.72 0.53 4.51
CA ASP A 139 18.79 -0.08 3.19
C ASP A 139 18.49 -1.58 3.22
N THR A 140 19.02 -2.28 4.22
CA THR A 140 18.83 -3.73 4.37
C THR A 140 17.36 -4.05 4.65
N PHE A 141 16.73 -3.29 5.53
CA PHE A 141 15.29 -3.42 5.79
C PHE A 141 14.47 -3.13 4.54
N ARG A 142 14.75 -2.02 3.85
CA ARG A 142 14.05 -1.64 2.63
C ARG A 142 14.16 -2.69 1.53
N GLU A 143 15.36 -3.20 1.27
CA GLU A 143 15.60 -4.24 0.27
C GLU A 143 14.88 -5.54 0.63
N SER A 144 14.90 -5.94 1.91
CA SER A 144 14.13 -7.09 2.41
C SER A 144 12.62 -6.92 2.20
N LEU A 145 12.06 -5.72 2.38
CA LEU A 145 10.65 -5.46 2.10
C LEU A 145 10.31 -5.62 0.61
N ILE A 146 11.18 -5.12 -0.26
CA ILE A 146 11.01 -5.23 -1.72
C ILE A 146 11.04 -6.71 -2.15
N GLU A 147 12.03 -7.46 -1.71
CA GLU A 147 12.16 -8.88 -2.04
C GLU A 147 10.95 -9.69 -1.57
N LYS A 148 10.58 -9.55 -0.30
CA LYS A 148 9.42 -10.22 0.29
C LYS A 148 8.11 -9.78 -0.37
N GLY A 149 8.01 -8.50 -0.74
CA GLY A 149 6.86 -7.96 -1.47
C GLY A 149 6.68 -8.63 -2.83
N LEU A 150 7.74 -8.73 -3.62
CA LEU A 150 7.73 -9.42 -4.91
C LEU A 150 7.37 -10.91 -4.77
N GLN A 151 7.83 -11.57 -3.71
CA GLN A 151 7.43 -12.95 -3.42
C GLN A 151 5.96 -13.05 -3.03
N ASN A 152 5.46 -12.11 -2.21
CA ASN A 152 4.09 -12.09 -1.74
C ASN A 152 3.08 -11.94 -2.88
N THR A 153 3.39 -11.18 -3.93
CA THR A 153 2.47 -11.00 -5.08
C THR A 153 2.11 -12.29 -5.77
N LYS A 154 2.98 -13.32 -5.71
CA LYS A 154 2.71 -14.65 -6.30
C LYS A 154 1.51 -15.35 -5.65
N ARG A 155 1.18 -15.03 -4.41
CA ARG A 155 -0.01 -15.56 -3.71
C ARG A 155 -1.31 -15.09 -4.35
N PHE A 156 -1.26 -13.97 -5.06
CA PHE A 156 -2.40 -13.29 -5.66
C PHE A 156 -2.41 -13.42 -7.19
N ASP A 157 -1.67 -14.40 -7.73
CA ASP A 157 -1.72 -14.73 -9.14
C ASP A 157 -3.13 -15.18 -9.54
N PRO A 158 -3.76 -14.55 -10.57
CA PRO A 158 -5.14 -14.85 -10.96
C PRO A 158 -5.36 -16.33 -11.31
N THR A 159 -4.39 -16.99 -11.91
CA THR A 159 -4.49 -18.41 -12.29
C THR A 159 -4.53 -19.28 -11.03
N SER A 160 -3.65 -19.00 -10.08
CA SER A 160 -3.60 -19.72 -8.80
C SER A 160 -4.89 -19.54 -8.00
N ILE A 161 -5.44 -18.33 -7.96
CA ILE A 161 -6.72 -18.07 -7.30
C ILE A 161 -7.87 -18.80 -8.00
N ALA A 162 -7.94 -18.76 -9.34
CA ALA A 162 -8.95 -19.48 -10.09
C ALA A 162 -8.92 -20.99 -9.83
N MET A 163 -7.74 -21.59 -9.73
CA MET A 163 -7.57 -23.01 -9.40
C MET A 163 -8.07 -23.32 -7.99
N GLN A 164 -7.84 -22.47 -7.00
CA GLN A 164 -8.35 -22.64 -5.64
C GLN A 164 -9.89 -22.61 -5.60
N TYR A 165 -10.51 -21.68 -6.36
CA TYR A 165 -11.98 -21.67 -6.50
C TYR A 165 -12.53 -22.91 -7.17
N LEU A 166 -11.89 -23.40 -8.23
CA LEU A 166 -12.30 -24.64 -8.90
C LEU A 166 -12.24 -25.86 -7.94
N GLU A 167 -11.20 -25.95 -7.12
CA GLU A 167 -11.07 -27.02 -6.12
C GLU A 167 -12.16 -26.91 -5.04
N LEU A 168 -12.43 -25.69 -4.54
CA LEU A 168 -13.51 -25.45 -3.58
C LEU A 168 -14.86 -25.89 -4.17
N TYR A 169 -15.17 -25.52 -5.41
CA TYR A 169 -16.42 -25.92 -6.06
C TYR A 169 -16.54 -27.44 -6.22
N ARG A 170 -15.46 -28.13 -6.58
CA ARG A 170 -15.44 -29.60 -6.66
C ARG A 170 -15.74 -30.23 -5.30
N THR A 171 -15.13 -29.74 -4.24
CA THR A 171 -15.34 -30.24 -2.88
C THR A 171 -16.80 -30.06 -2.43
N VAL A 172 -17.36 -28.86 -2.63
CA VAL A 172 -18.74 -28.56 -2.26
C VAL A 172 -19.75 -29.44 -3.04
N THR A 173 -19.53 -29.62 -4.35
CA THR A 173 -20.44 -30.43 -5.18
C THR A 173 -20.37 -31.94 -4.87
N GLN A 174 -19.22 -32.46 -4.42
CA GLN A 174 -19.08 -33.85 -3.99
C GLN A 174 -19.76 -34.10 -2.64
N THR A 175 -19.63 -33.17 -1.71
CA THR A 175 -20.27 -33.26 -0.39
C THR A 175 -21.81 -33.27 -0.50
N SER A 176 -22.36 -32.46 -1.44
CA SER A 176 -23.81 -32.43 -1.69
C SER A 176 -24.38 -33.75 -2.26
N LYS A 177 -23.55 -34.53 -2.98
CA LYS A 177 -23.99 -35.82 -3.54
C LYS A 177 -24.03 -36.94 -2.49
N HIS A 178 -23.34 -36.86 -1.38
CA HIS A 178 -23.32 -37.87 -0.31
C HIS A 178 -24.29 -37.57 0.82
N GLY A 179 -24.84 -36.35 0.90
CA GLY A 179 -25.84 -35.97 1.91
C GLY A 179 -27.30 -36.31 1.56
N GLY A 180 -27.56 -36.78 0.34
CA GLY A 180 -28.91 -37.05 -0.16
C GLY A 180 -29.33 -38.54 -0.13
N ALA A 181 -28.54 -39.44 0.46
CA ALA A 181 -28.80 -40.89 0.42
C ALA A 181 -29.34 -41.49 1.74
N ASN A 182 -29.71 -40.66 2.72
CA ASN A 182 -30.32 -41.08 3.98
C ASN A 182 -31.51 -40.16 4.33
N ALA A 183 -32.60 -40.30 3.60
CA ALA A 183 -33.92 -39.83 4.00
C ALA A 183 -34.97 -40.83 3.53
#